data_605c0664967df141c8bd069f125e1590
#
_entry.id   605c0664967df141c8bd069f125e1590
#
_cell.length_a   1.000
_cell.length_b   1.000
_cell.length_c   1.000
_cell.angle_alpha   90.00
_cell.angle_beta   90.00
_cell.angle_gamma   90.00
#
_symmetry.space_group_name_H-M   'P 1'
#
loop_
_entity.id
_entity.type
_entity.pdbx_description
1 polymer ?
#
loop_
_entity_poly.entity_id
_entity_poly.type
_entity_poly.pdbx_seq_one_letter_code
_entity_poly.pdbx_strand_id
1 'polypeptide(L)'
;VGDGLASRSGPVGAFMTGALAVVVATPCTAPFMGAAMGYALTQPPAAALSIFMALALGFAAPVVALSFAPGLLRLLPKPGRWMIVLKQAFAFPMFATAIWLTWVATMQAGADGALAALVAILVAGFALWLVGVTRGSGRALRAVTAAVAVLLVGATSAFVIESATPSAQPTVQAGTDGPGVWSPARVADLQAQGKPVFVNFTAAWCITCLANDRVALSRQEVKDAFAKLGVAYLKADWTNRDATIAATLTEYGRAGVPLYLFYPGTKGAQAEVLPQLLTPESVVSAAQRAAGKEVKTATAR
;
A
#
# COMPACT_ATOMS: atom_id res chain seq x y z
N VAL A 1 -10.64 26.75 2.03
CA VAL A 1 -11.23 26.50 0.70
C VAL A 1 -12.31 25.45 0.89
N GLY A 2 -13.59 25.75 0.62
CA GLY A 2 -14.69 24.78 0.78
C GLY A 2 -15.77 25.18 1.82
N ASP A 3 -15.45 26.00 2.83
CA ASP A 3 -16.42 26.40 3.85
C ASP A 3 -17.67 27.08 3.26
N GLY A 4 -17.53 27.83 2.18
CA GLY A 4 -18.65 28.50 1.52
C GLY A 4 -19.59 27.56 0.75
N LEU A 5 -19.13 26.35 0.37
CA LEU A 5 -19.93 25.32 -0.27
C LEU A 5 -20.52 24.33 0.73
N ALA A 6 -19.78 24.05 1.80
CA ALA A 6 -20.23 23.20 2.92
C ALA A 6 -21.23 23.92 3.83
N SER A 7 -21.22 25.26 3.89
CA SER A 7 -22.16 26.08 4.67
C SER A 7 -23.51 26.30 3.99
N ARG A 8 -23.72 25.85 2.77
CA ARG A 8 -25.03 25.88 2.11
C ARG A 8 -25.95 24.85 2.78
N SER A 9 -26.98 25.32 3.45
CA SER A 9 -28.06 24.47 3.96
C SER A 9 -28.81 23.80 2.81
N GLY A 10 -28.97 22.47 2.88
CA GLY A 10 -29.72 21.70 1.89
C GLY A 10 -28.97 20.45 1.37
N PRO A 11 -29.58 19.68 0.46
CA PRO A 11 -29.00 18.42 -0.02
C PRO A 11 -27.66 18.60 -0.74
N VAL A 12 -27.45 19.75 -1.38
CA VAL A 12 -26.18 20.07 -2.04
C VAL A 12 -25.03 20.25 -1.02
N GLY A 13 -25.29 20.92 0.10
CA GLY A 13 -24.30 21.08 1.18
C GLY A 13 -23.95 19.74 1.82
N ALA A 14 -24.92 18.89 2.06
CA ALA A 14 -24.71 17.55 2.60
C ALA A 14 -23.88 16.67 1.64
N PHE A 15 -24.17 16.72 0.34
CA PHE A 15 -23.41 15.99 -0.68
C PHE A 15 -21.96 16.46 -0.75
N MET A 16 -21.72 17.78 -0.78
CA MET A 16 -20.38 18.36 -0.85
C MET A 16 -19.56 18.05 0.41
N THR A 17 -20.19 18.09 1.58
CA THR A 17 -19.54 17.71 2.85
C THR A 17 -19.16 16.23 2.86
N GLY A 18 -20.04 15.35 2.38
CA GLY A 18 -19.79 13.93 2.26
C GLY A 18 -18.67 13.63 1.24
N ALA A 19 -18.69 14.27 0.07
CA ALA A 19 -17.65 14.12 -0.95
C ALA A 19 -16.28 14.58 -0.42
N LEU A 20 -16.22 15.69 0.29
CA LEU A 20 -15.00 16.21 0.90
C LEU A 20 -14.47 15.26 1.99
N ALA A 21 -15.37 14.71 2.80
CA ALA A 21 -15.02 13.71 3.82
C ALA A 21 -14.41 12.45 3.20
N VAL A 22 -14.98 11.96 2.10
CA VAL A 22 -14.43 10.80 1.37
C VAL A 22 -13.05 11.10 0.80
N VAL A 23 -12.86 12.25 0.16
CA VAL A 23 -11.56 12.66 -0.40
C VAL A 23 -10.48 12.74 0.69
N VAL A 24 -10.82 13.30 1.86
CA VAL A 24 -9.89 13.40 2.99
C VAL A 24 -9.63 12.03 3.64
N ALA A 25 -10.63 11.15 3.70
CA ALA A 25 -10.50 9.82 4.31
C ALA A 25 -9.80 8.79 3.40
N THR A 26 -9.83 8.99 2.07
CA THR A 26 -9.27 8.02 1.10
C THR A 26 -7.81 7.65 1.36
N PRO A 27 -6.85 8.57 1.59
CA PRO A 27 -5.46 8.21 1.78
C PRO A 27 -5.20 7.39 3.05
N CYS A 28 -6.00 7.57 4.10
CA CYS A 28 -5.83 6.81 5.34
C CYS A 28 -6.58 5.46 5.33
N THR A 29 -7.59 5.28 4.48
CA THR A 29 -8.31 4.01 4.34
C THR A 29 -7.74 3.10 3.24
N ALA A 30 -7.06 3.67 2.24
CA ALA A 30 -6.52 2.93 1.09
C ALA A 30 -5.65 1.71 1.47
N PRO A 31 -4.72 1.75 2.45
CA PRO A 31 -3.92 0.60 2.84
C PRO A 31 -4.76 -0.57 3.38
N PHE A 32 -5.82 -0.27 4.13
CA PHE A 32 -6.72 -1.27 4.70
C PHE A 32 -7.69 -1.82 3.66
N MET A 33 -8.20 -0.95 2.77
CA MET A 33 -9.09 -1.35 1.68
C MET A 33 -8.37 -2.21 0.64
N GLY A 34 -7.08 -2.01 0.41
CA GLY A 34 -6.29 -2.82 -0.51
C GLY A 34 -6.30 -4.31 -0.15
N ALA A 35 -6.15 -4.64 1.12
CA ALA A 35 -6.22 -6.01 1.61
C ALA A 35 -7.63 -6.61 1.46
N ALA A 36 -8.67 -5.85 1.80
CA ALA A 36 -10.07 -6.28 1.67
C ALA A 36 -10.48 -6.47 0.20
N MET A 37 -10.08 -5.55 -0.69
CA MET A 37 -10.30 -5.68 -2.13
C MET A 37 -9.54 -6.86 -2.72
N GLY A 38 -8.28 -7.05 -2.36
CA GLY A 38 -7.49 -8.18 -2.81
C GLY A 38 -8.12 -9.51 -2.46
N TYR A 39 -8.66 -9.64 -1.24
CA TYR A 39 -9.40 -10.83 -0.81
C TYR A 39 -10.75 -10.97 -1.53
N ALA A 40 -11.52 -9.89 -1.65
CA ALA A 40 -12.84 -9.91 -2.30
C ALA A 40 -12.76 -10.33 -3.77
N LEU A 41 -11.73 -9.91 -4.51
CA LEU A 41 -11.53 -10.27 -5.92
C LEU A 41 -11.19 -11.77 -6.13
N THR A 42 -10.74 -12.47 -5.09
CA THR A 42 -10.46 -13.91 -5.16
C THR A 42 -11.66 -14.77 -4.80
N GLN A 43 -12.78 -14.15 -4.39
CA GLN A 43 -14.00 -14.85 -3.94
C GLN A 43 -15.09 -14.87 -5.03
N PRO A 44 -16.05 -15.81 -4.96
CA PRO A 44 -17.24 -15.79 -5.81
C PRO A 44 -17.99 -14.46 -5.68
N PRO A 45 -18.69 -13.99 -6.73
CA PRO A 45 -19.35 -12.68 -6.74
C PRO A 45 -20.29 -12.42 -5.55
N ALA A 46 -20.99 -13.46 -5.08
CA ALA A 46 -21.88 -13.34 -3.92
C ALA A 46 -21.13 -13.06 -2.61
N ALA A 47 -19.97 -13.72 -2.40
CA ALA A 47 -19.14 -13.50 -1.23
C ALA A 47 -18.45 -12.13 -1.28
N ALA A 48 -17.98 -11.70 -2.46
CA ALA A 48 -17.43 -10.36 -2.66
C ALA A 48 -18.46 -9.27 -2.32
N LEU A 49 -19.70 -9.44 -2.82
CA LEU A 49 -20.78 -8.50 -2.55
C LEU A 49 -21.11 -8.42 -1.04
N SER A 50 -21.13 -9.57 -0.34
CA SER A 50 -21.38 -9.60 1.11
C SER A 50 -20.31 -8.87 1.91
N ILE A 51 -19.05 -8.94 1.51
CA ILE A 51 -17.93 -8.21 2.14
C ILE A 51 -18.12 -6.70 1.97
N PHE A 52 -18.47 -6.23 0.76
CA PHE A 52 -18.71 -4.82 0.52
C PHE A 52 -19.96 -4.30 1.25
N MET A 53 -21.01 -5.12 1.31
CA MET A 53 -22.22 -4.77 2.07
C MET A 53 -21.93 -4.69 3.58
N ALA A 54 -21.16 -5.62 4.13
CA ALA A 54 -20.75 -5.56 5.53
C ALA A 54 -19.91 -4.33 5.85
N LEU A 55 -18.99 -3.96 4.94
CA LEU A 55 -18.17 -2.75 5.07
C LEU A 55 -19.03 -1.48 5.04
N ALA A 56 -19.96 -1.39 4.07
CA ALA A 56 -20.89 -0.26 3.94
C ALA A 56 -21.80 -0.12 5.17
N LEU A 57 -22.36 -1.24 5.66
CA LEU A 57 -23.18 -1.26 6.86
C LEU A 57 -22.38 -0.85 8.11
N GLY A 58 -21.16 -1.34 8.25
CA GLY A 58 -20.26 -0.98 9.35
C GLY A 58 -19.93 0.52 9.35
N PHE A 59 -19.73 1.11 8.17
CA PHE A 59 -19.48 2.55 8.05
C PHE A 59 -20.74 3.38 8.31
N ALA A 60 -21.91 2.92 7.86
CA ALA A 60 -23.18 3.61 8.07
C ALA A 60 -23.73 3.45 9.50
N ALA A 61 -23.41 2.35 10.18
CA ALA A 61 -23.99 1.99 11.47
C ALA A 61 -23.87 3.08 12.55
N PRO A 62 -22.74 3.78 12.77
CA PRO A 62 -22.64 4.85 13.76
C PRO A 62 -23.60 6.03 13.46
N VAL A 63 -23.70 6.41 12.18
CA VAL A 63 -24.55 7.54 11.77
C VAL A 63 -26.02 7.19 11.89
N VAL A 64 -26.38 5.96 11.46
CA VAL A 64 -27.75 5.44 11.58
C VAL A 64 -28.13 5.28 13.04
N ALA A 65 -27.27 4.71 13.88
CA ALA A 65 -27.52 4.57 15.32
C ALA A 65 -27.77 5.91 16.01
N LEU A 66 -26.97 6.93 15.71
CA LEU A 66 -27.15 8.28 16.21
C LEU A 66 -28.45 8.93 15.72
N SER A 67 -28.88 8.63 14.49
CA SER A 67 -30.11 9.15 13.90
C SER A 67 -31.37 8.57 14.54
N PHE A 68 -31.34 7.25 14.87
CA PHE A 68 -32.50 6.57 15.48
C PHE A 68 -32.55 6.68 17.01
N ALA A 69 -31.43 6.99 17.66
CA ALA A 69 -31.36 7.13 19.13
C ALA A 69 -30.95 8.53 19.57
N PRO A 70 -31.85 9.54 19.48
CA PRO A 70 -31.54 10.92 19.87
C PRO A 70 -31.19 11.05 21.38
N GLY A 71 -31.55 10.06 22.19
CA GLY A 71 -31.11 9.94 23.59
C GLY A 71 -29.60 9.72 23.72
N LEU A 72 -28.97 9.08 22.76
CA LEU A 72 -27.52 8.84 22.73
C LEU A 72 -26.73 10.14 22.49
N LEU A 73 -27.32 11.10 21.78
CA LEU A 73 -26.77 12.45 21.60
C LEU A 73 -26.67 13.23 22.95
N ARG A 74 -27.54 12.90 23.93
CA ARG A 74 -27.45 13.49 25.28
C ARG A 74 -26.32 12.91 26.12
N LEU A 75 -25.87 11.70 25.78
CA LEU A 75 -24.73 11.04 26.43
C LEU A 75 -23.39 11.54 25.89
N LEU A 76 -23.39 12.10 24.66
CA LEU A 76 -22.15 12.71 24.12
C LEU A 76 -21.85 13.99 24.91
N PRO A 77 -20.62 14.12 25.41
CA PRO A 77 -20.20 15.34 26.09
C PRO A 77 -20.35 16.54 25.16
N LYS A 78 -20.85 17.64 25.68
CA LYS A 78 -21.03 18.89 24.91
C LYS A 78 -19.74 19.29 24.22
N PRO A 79 -19.80 19.82 22.98
CA PRO A 79 -18.61 20.25 22.23
C PRO A 79 -17.79 21.22 23.12
N GLY A 80 -16.55 20.83 23.40
CA GLY A 80 -15.69 21.56 24.33
C GLY A 80 -14.20 21.26 24.02
N ARG A 81 -13.36 21.60 25.01
CA ARG A 81 -11.88 21.45 24.89
C ARG A 81 -11.44 20.04 24.50
N TRP A 82 -12.16 19.01 24.93
CA TRP A 82 -11.83 17.60 24.59
C TRP A 82 -11.91 17.34 23.09
N MET A 83 -12.83 17.97 22.33
CA MET A 83 -12.97 17.85 20.90
C MET A 83 -11.75 18.46 20.17
N ILE A 84 -11.16 19.52 20.72
CA ILE A 84 -9.93 20.12 20.22
C ILE A 84 -8.77 19.16 20.43
N VAL A 85 -8.67 18.56 21.62
CA VAL A 85 -7.64 17.57 21.94
C VAL A 85 -7.78 16.32 21.04
N LEU A 86 -9.00 15.84 20.85
CA LEU A 86 -9.28 14.70 19.97
C LEU A 86 -8.89 15.01 18.51
N LYS A 87 -9.24 16.21 18.02
CA LYS A 87 -8.85 16.66 16.67
C LYS A 87 -7.33 16.75 16.53
N GLN A 88 -6.62 17.22 17.55
CA GLN A 88 -5.17 17.23 17.57
C GLN A 88 -4.60 15.81 17.64
N ALA A 89 -5.19 14.91 18.43
CA ALA A 89 -4.78 13.52 18.50
C ALA A 89 -4.90 12.81 17.13
N PHE A 90 -5.97 13.08 16.38
CA PHE A 90 -6.13 12.54 15.02
C PHE A 90 -5.16 13.14 13.99
N ALA A 91 -4.51 14.26 14.29
CA ALA A 91 -3.44 14.78 13.43
C ALA A 91 -2.19 13.90 13.45
N PHE A 92 -1.87 13.21 14.56
CA PHE A 92 -0.67 12.35 14.65
C PHE A 92 -0.69 11.17 13.67
N PRO A 93 -1.77 10.37 13.54
CA PRO A 93 -1.86 9.35 12.49
C PRO A 93 -1.71 9.92 11.08
N MET A 94 -2.23 11.12 10.82
CA MET A 94 -2.09 11.78 9.52
C MET A 94 -0.63 12.14 9.23
N PHE A 95 0.10 12.67 10.21
CA PHE A 95 1.55 12.92 10.07
C PHE A 95 2.33 11.62 9.91
N ALA A 96 2.00 10.57 10.66
CA ALA A 96 2.63 9.27 10.51
C ALA A 96 2.43 8.70 9.09
N THR A 97 1.22 8.83 8.55
CA THR A 97 0.91 8.44 7.17
C THR A 97 1.70 9.28 6.15
N ALA A 98 1.82 10.59 6.36
CA ALA A 98 2.60 11.46 5.50
C ALA A 98 4.09 11.09 5.50
N ILE A 99 4.66 10.82 6.67
CA ILE A 99 6.06 10.35 6.80
C ILE A 99 6.24 9.01 6.08
N TRP A 100 5.32 8.08 6.25
CA TRP A 100 5.36 6.78 5.59
C TRP A 100 5.26 6.91 4.07
N LEU A 101 4.34 7.75 3.55
CA LEU A 101 4.21 8.00 2.11
C LEU A 101 5.46 8.68 1.53
N THR A 102 6.07 9.60 2.27
CA THR A 102 7.34 10.22 1.87
C THR A 102 8.45 9.17 1.77
N TRP A 103 8.54 8.27 2.77
CA TRP A 103 9.49 7.16 2.73
C TRP A 103 9.25 6.22 1.53
N VAL A 104 7.99 5.88 1.23
CA VAL A 104 7.63 5.09 0.04
C VAL A 104 8.03 5.82 -1.25
N ALA A 105 7.79 7.13 -1.33
CA ALA A 105 8.18 7.95 -2.48
C ALA A 105 9.71 7.92 -2.68
N THR A 106 10.50 7.97 -1.61
CA THR A 106 11.98 7.84 -1.71
C THR A 106 12.39 6.47 -2.25
N MET A 107 11.67 5.42 -1.89
CA MET A 107 11.94 4.06 -2.39
C MET A 107 11.58 3.88 -3.88
N GLN A 108 10.57 4.61 -4.36
CA GLN A 108 10.11 4.52 -5.76
C GLN A 108 10.89 5.41 -6.71
N ALA A 109 11.13 6.65 -6.32
CA ALA A 109 11.70 7.69 -7.18
C ALA A 109 13.15 8.07 -6.83
N GLY A 110 13.73 7.41 -5.79
CA GLY A 110 15.05 7.77 -5.29
C GLY A 110 15.05 9.07 -4.50
N ALA A 111 16.25 9.51 -4.09
CA ALA A 111 16.41 10.73 -3.31
C ALA A 111 15.99 11.98 -4.09
N ASP A 112 16.27 12.03 -5.39
CA ASP A 112 15.94 13.15 -6.26
C ASP A 112 14.44 13.30 -6.46
N GLY A 113 13.72 12.19 -6.65
CA GLY A 113 12.27 12.18 -6.74
C GLY A 113 11.58 12.60 -5.44
N ALA A 114 12.13 12.21 -4.29
CA ALA A 114 11.63 12.67 -3.00
C ALA A 114 11.85 14.17 -2.80
N LEU A 115 13.02 14.70 -3.19
CA LEU A 115 13.32 16.13 -3.16
C LEU A 115 12.36 16.89 -4.06
N ALA A 116 12.12 16.41 -5.29
CA ALA A 116 11.18 17.01 -6.22
C ALA A 116 9.75 17.05 -5.64
N ALA A 117 9.30 15.99 -4.98
CA ALA A 117 7.99 15.95 -4.31
C ALA A 117 7.89 16.96 -3.17
N LEU A 118 8.93 17.08 -2.33
CA LEU A 118 8.97 18.05 -1.23
C LEU A 118 8.96 19.50 -1.75
N VAL A 119 9.71 19.78 -2.81
CA VAL A 119 9.71 21.09 -3.49
C VAL A 119 8.33 21.39 -4.06
N ALA A 120 7.66 20.40 -4.68
CA ALA A 120 6.32 20.58 -5.21
C ALA A 120 5.30 20.92 -4.12
N ILE A 121 5.37 20.25 -2.96
CA ILE A 121 4.51 20.54 -1.79
C ILE A 121 4.77 21.95 -1.27
N LEU A 122 6.04 22.35 -1.18
CA LEU A 122 6.41 23.69 -0.74
C LEU A 122 5.87 24.77 -1.69
N VAL A 123 6.04 24.57 -3.00
CA VAL A 123 5.55 25.49 -4.03
C VAL A 123 4.02 25.55 -4.02
N ALA A 124 3.33 24.42 -3.88
CA ALA A 124 1.87 24.38 -3.76
C ALA A 124 1.39 25.12 -2.50
N GLY A 125 2.06 24.92 -1.36
CA GLY A 125 1.77 25.64 -0.12
C GLY A 125 1.97 27.15 -0.26
N PHE A 126 3.06 27.56 -0.90
CA PHE A 126 3.35 28.96 -1.20
C PHE A 126 2.30 29.57 -2.14
N ALA A 127 1.92 28.86 -3.19
CA ALA A 127 0.89 29.31 -4.13
C ALA A 127 -0.48 29.51 -3.45
N LEU A 128 -0.88 28.57 -2.57
CA LEU A 128 -2.12 28.70 -1.79
C LEU A 128 -2.06 29.86 -0.78
N TRP A 129 -0.91 30.08 -0.16
CA TRP A 129 -0.69 31.21 0.74
C TRP A 129 -0.80 32.54 -0.02
N LEU A 130 -0.17 32.65 -1.19
CA LEU A 130 -0.20 33.83 -2.03
C LEU A 130 -1.64 34.20 -2.44
N VAL A 131 -2.43 33.22 -2.88
CA VAL A 131 -3.86 33.39 -3.19
C VAL A 131 -4.65 33.77 -1.93
N GLY A 132 -4.27 33.22 -0.78
CA GLY A 132 -4.88 33.54 0.51
C GLY A 132 -4.70 35.00 0.91
N VAL A 133 -3.49 35.49 0.84
CA VAL A 133 -3.14 36.89 1.21
C VAL A 133 -3.81 37.91 0.30
N THR A 134 -3.99 37.59 -0.99
CA THR A 134 -4.58 38.51 -1.98
C THR A 134 -6.12 38.48 -2.01
N ARG A 135 -6.78 37.68 -1.18
CA ARG A 135 -8.27 37.58 -1.15
C ARG A 135 -8.96 38.91 -0.83
N GLY A 136 -8.30 39.80 -0.07
CA GLY A 136 -8.80 41.15 0.25
C GLY A 136 -8.45 42.23 -0.78
N SER A 137 -7.66 41.90 -1.80
CA SER A 137 -7.15 42.87 -2.78
C SER A 137 -8.04 42.97 -4.03
N GLY A 138 -7.81 43.95 -4.86
CA GLY A 138 -8.55 44.20 -6.09
C GLY A 138 -8.58 43.01 -7.05
N ARG A 139 -9.63 42.98 -7.91
CA ARG A 139 -9.91 41.86 -8.82
C ARG A 139 -8.72 41.54 -9.75
N ALA A 140 -7.99 42.58 -10.22
CA ALA A 140 -6.86 42.40 -11.10
C ALA A 140 -5.68 41.67 -10.40
N LEU A 141 -5.31 42.06 -9.16
CA LEU A 141 -4.23 41.46 -8.41
C LEU A 141 -4.55 39.99 -8.07
N ARG A 142 -5.84 39.71 -7.75
CA ARG A 142 -6.30 38.35 -7.50
C ARG A 142 -6.23 37.44 -8.74
N ALA A 143 -6.52 37.98 -9.92
CA ALA A 143 -6.37 37.26 -11.18
C ALA A 143 -4.89 36.95 -11.52
N VAL A 144 -4.03 37.92 -11.31
CA VAL A 144 -2.57 37.77 -11.54
C VAL A 144 -1.99 36.71 -10.59
N THR A 145 -2.29 36.80 -9.30
CA THR A 145 -1.79 35.83 -8.30
C THR A 145 -2.32 34.42 -8.53
N ALA A 146 -3.59 34.28 -8.95
CA ALA A 146 -4.14 32.98 -9.33
C ALA A 146 -3.44 32.41 -10.58
N ALA A 147 -3.18 33.23 -11.60
CA ALA A 147 -2.45 32.82 -12.80
C ALA A 147 -1.01 32.37 -12.46
N VAL A 148 -0.29 33.14 -11.62
CA VAL A 148 1.04 32.80 -11.14
C VAL A 148 1.03 31.49 -10.34
N ALA A 149 0.04 31.30 -9.46
CA ALA A 149 -0.10 30.06 -8.69
C ALA A 149 -0.33 28.84 -9.59
N VAL A 150 -1.17 28.95 -10.61
CA VAL A 150 -1.41 27.89 -11.60
C VAL A 150 -0.14 27.59 -12.42
N LEU A 151 0.59 28.61 -12.85
CA LEU A 151 1.85 28.43 -13.57
C LEU A 151 2.93 27.75 -12.70
N LEU A 152 3.06 28.14 -11.44
CA LEU A 152 4.01 27.53 -10.51
C LEU A 152 3.68 26.06 -10.25
N VAL A 153 2.40 25.75 -10.00
CA VAL A 153 1.96 24.37 -9.80
C VAL A 153 2.10 23.56 -11.10
N GLY A 154 1.79 24.13 -12.25
CA GLY A 154 1.96 23.48 -13.55
C GLY A 154 3.44 23.18 -13.86
N ALA A 155 4.34 24.15 -13.65
CA ALA A 155 5.77 23.96 -13.86
C ALA A 155 6.38 22.92 -12.91
N THR A 156 5.99 22.94 -11.64
CA THR A 156 6.47 21.94 -10.68
C THR A 156 5.92 20.55 -10.94
N SER A 157 4.66 20.42 -11.40
CA SER A 157 4.12 19.11 -11.78
C SER A 157 4.82 18.55 -13.02
N ALA A 158 5.14 19.37 -14.02
CA ALA A 158 5.93 18.95 -15.18
C ALA A 158 7.34 18.50 -14.76
N PHE A 159 8.00 19.25 -13.89
CA PHE A 159 9.32 18.90 -13.36
C PHE A 159 9.29 17.58 -12.56
N VAL A 160 8.27 17.37 -11.73
CA VAL A 160 8.09 16.10 -10.97
C VAL A 160 7.88 14.92 -11.92
N ILE A 161 7.07 15.07 -12.98
CA ILE A 161 6.84 14.03 -13.98
C ILE A 161 8.14 13.66 -14.70
N GLU A 162 8.95 14.66 -15.07
CA GLU A 162 10.24 14.44 -15.73
C GLU A 162 11.30 13.82 -14.79
N SER A 163 11.30 14.22 -13.51
CA SER A 163 12.18 13.65 -12.48
C SER A 163 11.72 12.28 -11.99
N ALA A 164 10.46 11.92 -12.21
CA ALA A 164 9.88 10.61 -11.84
C ALA A 164 10.16 9.52 -12.88
N THR A 165 11.11 9.73 -13.81
CA THR A 165 11.62 8.62 -14.62
C THR A 165 12.15 7.56 -13.66
N PRO A 166 11.71 6.28 -13.79
CA PRO A 166 12.16 5.23 -12.89
C PRO A 166 13.68 5.17 -12.98
N SER A 167 14.35 5.61 -11.93
CA SER A 167 15.78 5.34 -11.77
C SER A 167 15.91 3.83 -11.89
N ALA A 168 16.72 3.38 -12.85
CA ALA A 168 17.09 1.98 -12.95
C ALA A 168 17.50 1.56 -11.55
N GLN A 169 16.69 0.69 -10.93
CA GLN A 169 16.99 0.21 -9.59
C GLN A 169 18.43 -0.27 -9.61
N PRO A 170 19.23 0.10 -8.61
CA PRO A 170 20.50 -0.57 -8.46
C PRO A 170 20.16 -2.06 -8.40
N THR A 171 20.59 -2.79 -9.40
CA THR A 171 20.53 -4.25 -9.42
C THR A 171 21.10 -4.66 -8.08
N VAL A 172 20.23 -5.17 -7.20
CA VAL A 172 20.68 -5.78 -5.94
C VAL A 172 21.60 -6.90 -6.41
N GLN A 173 22.89 -6.58 -6.42
CA GLN A 173 23.91 -7.58 -6.69
C GLN A 173 23.67 -8.67 -5.67
N ALA A 174 23.43 -9.89 -6.15
CA ALA A 174 23.34 -11.06 -5.32
C ALA A 174 24.63 -11.16 -4.49
N GLY A 175 24.59 -10.57 -3.30
CA GLY A 175 25.55 -10.89 -2.28
C GLY A 175 25.38 -12.36 -1.95
N THR A 176 26.44 -13.05 -1.63
CA THR A 176 26.50 -14.49 -1.36
C THR A 176 25.50 -14.98 -0.30
N ASP A 177 24.87 -14.09 0.46
CA ASP A 177 23.95 -14.40 1.57
C ASP A 177 22.56 -13.72 1.48
N GLY A 178 22.20 -13.10 0.35
CA GLY A 178 20.93 -12.39 0.16
C GLY A 178 20.04 -12.99 -0.92
N PRO A 179 18.71 -12.62 -0.98
CA PRO A 179 17.83 -13.06 -2.03
C PRO A 179 18.32 -12.58 -3.40
N GLY A 180 18.38 -13.49 -4.38
CA GLY A 180 18.70 -13.15 -5.76
C GLY A 180 17.57 -12.37 -6.43
N VAL A 181 17.89 -11.63 -7.50
CA VAL A 181 16.88 -10.98 -8.33
C VAL A 181 16.09 -12.04 -9.09
N TRP A 182 14.76 -11.91 -9.03
CA TRP A 182 13.87 -12.81 -9.76
C TRP A 182 13.79 -12.46 -11.25
N SER A 183 13.78 -13.50 -12.07
CA SER A 183 13.30 -13.48 -13.45
C SER A 183 12.76 -14.86 -13.81
N PRO A 184 11.84 -14.98 -14.78
CA PRO A 184 11.36 -16.29 -15.25
C PRO A 184 12.49 -17.21 -15.71
N ALA A 185 13.45 -16.67 -16.44
CA ALA A 185 14.64 -17.41 -16.90
C ALA A 185 15.46 -17.94 -15.72
N ARG A 186 15.68 -17.12 -14.69
CA ARG A 186 16.45 -17.52 -13.50
C ARG A 186 15.79 -18.65 -12.73
N VAL A 187 14.46 -18.65 -12.64
CA VAL A 187 13.71 -19.76 -12.03
C VAL A 187 13.92 -21.04 -12.85
N ALA A 188 13.78 -20.96 -14.18
CA ALA A 188 13.98 -22.12 -15.07
C ALA A 188 15.40 -22.67 -14.97
N ASP A 189 16.41 -21.81 -14.93
CA ASP A 189 17.82 -22.21 -14.78
C ASP A 189 18.08 -22.93 -13.45
N LEU A 190 17.51 -22.46 -12.35
CA LEU A 190 17.67 -23.08 -11.04
C LEU A 190 16.94 -24.42 -10.96
N GLN A 191 15.73 -24.51 -11.55
CA GLN A 191 15.02 -25.78 -11.67
C GLN A 191 15.78 -26.79 -12.55
N ALA A 192 16.41 -26.34 -13.63
CA ALA A 192 17.26 -27.20 -14.47
C ALA A 192 18.48 -27.74 -13.69
N GLN A 193 18.96 -27.02 -12.67
CA GLN A 193 20.00 -27.46 -11.75
C GLN A 193 19.47 -28.37 -10.62
N GLY A 194 18.18 -28.70 -10.61
CA GLY A 194 17.57 -29.50 -9.56
C GLY A 194 17.39 -28.80 -8.21
N LYS A 195 17.47 -27.45 -8.19
CA LYS A 195 17.34 -26.67 -6.96
C LYS A 195 15.90 -26.24 -6.73
N PRO A 196 15.33 -26.43 -5.53
CA PRO A 196 14.05 -25.84 -5.19
C PRO A 196 14.19 -24.32 -5.09
N VAL A 197 13.19 -23.58 -5.59
CA VAL A 197 13.23 -22.11 -5.66
C VAL A 197 12.06 -21.52 -4.90
N PHE A 198 12.35 -20.62 -3.97
CA PHE A 198 11.35 -19.80 -3.30
C PHE A 198 11.36 -18.40 -3.91
N VAL A 199 10.21 -17.93 -4.38
CA VAL A 199 10.04 -16.60 -4.96
C VAL A 199 9.12 -15.78 -4.09
N ASN A 200 9.63 -14.63 -3.63
CA ASN A 200 8.91 -13.65 -2.84
C ASN A 200 8.58 -12.43 -3.70
N PHE A 201 7.32 -12.32 -4.15
CA PHE A 201 6.80 -11.12 -4.81
C PHE A 201 6.39 -10.12 -3.74
N THR A 202 7.08 -9.01 -3.69
CA THR A 202 6.97 -7.99 -2.65
C THR A 202 7.02 -6.58 -3.22
N ALA A 203 6.71 -5.57 -2.39
CA ALA A 203 6.92 -4.17 -2.71
C ALA A 203 7.20 -3.37 -1.43
N ALA A 204 7.94 -2.27 -1.53
CA ALA A 204 8.27 -1.43 -0.38
C ALA A 204 7.03 -0.84 0.31
N TRP A 205 5.97 -0.57 -0.42
CA TRP A 205 4.70 -0.04 0.09
C TRP A 205 3.76 -1.12 0.64
N CYS A 206 4.10 -2.40 0.53
CA CYS A 206 3.26 -3.51 0.94
C CYS A 206 3.46 -3.84 2.43
N ILE A 207 2.60 -3.34 3.30
CA ILE A 207 2.68 -3.54 4.76
C ILE A 207 2.65 -5.03 5.12
N THR A 208 1.79 -5.83 4.47
CA THR A 208 1.71 -7.28 4.70
C THR A 208 3.02 -7.97 4.31
N CYS A 209 3.67 -7.55 3.22
CA CYS A 209 4.97 -8.10 2.81
C CYS A 209 6.04 -7.82 3.86
N LEU A 210 6.10 -6.57 4.36
CA LEU A 210 7.05 -6.17 5.41
C LEU A 210 6.81 -6.93 6.73
N ALA A 211 5.54 -7.16 7.08
CA ALA A 211 5.19 -7.95 8.24
C ALA A 211 5.63 -9.41 8.08
N ASN A 212 5.34 -10.06 6.95
CA ASN A 212 5.74 -11.43 6.66
C ASN A 212 7.28 -11.59 6.62
N ASP A 213 7.97 -10.60 6.09
CA ASP A 213 9.43 -10.60 6.08
C ASP A 213 9.99 -10.65 7.50
N ARG A 214 9.47 -9.80 8.41
CA ARG A 214 9.91 -9.75 9.81
C ARG A 214 9.47 -10.98 10.63
N VAL A 215 8.23 -11.43 10.45
CA VAL A 215 7.63 -12.48 11.31
C VAL A 215 8.02 -13.87 10.85
N ALA A 216 8.19 -14.11 9.54
CA ALA A 216 8.48 -15.43 8.99
C ALA A 216 9.83 -15.50 8.29
N LEU A 217 10.06 -14.74 7.21
CA LEU A 217 11.20 -14.93 6.32
C LEU A 217 12.55 -14.55 6.94
N SER A 218 12.57 -13.58 7.87
CA SER A 218 13.79 -13.18 8.59
C SER A 218 14.16 -14.11 9.74
N ARG A 219 13.28 -15.07 10.10
CA ARG A 219 13.55 -16.00 11.20
C ARG A 219 14.70 -16.95 10.88
N GLN A 220 15.54 -17.19 11.88
CA GLN A 220 16.73 -18.03 11.72
C GLN A 220 16.36 -19.45 11.30
N GLU A 221 15.28 -20.01 11.83
CA GLU A 221 14.80 -21.35 11.49
C GLU A 221 14.46 -21.50 10.00
N VAL A 222 13.90 -20.45 9.36
CA VAL A 222 13.58 -20.44 7.92
C VAL A 222 14.88 -20.35 7.10
N LYS A 223 15.81 -19.49 7.51
CA LYS A 223 17.14 -19.36 6.88
C LYS A 223 17.92 -20.66 6.94
N ASP A 224 17.94 -21.30 8.11
CA ASP A 224 18.61 -22.59 8.31
C ASP A 224 17.95 -23.70 7.49
N ALA A 225 16.62 -23.71 7.39
CA ALA A 225 15.88 -24.65 6.55
C ALA A 225 16.22 -24.46 5.07
N PHE A 226 16.24 -23.22 4.58
CA PHE A 226 16.62 -22.92 3.20
C PHE A 226 18.06 -23.34 2.89
N ALA A 227 18.99 -23.05 3.80
CA ALA A 227 20.39 -23.47 3.65
C ALA A 227 20.54 -25.00 3.63
N LYS A 228 19.90 -25.72 4.57
CA LYS A 228 19.93 -27.18 4.67
C LYS A 228 19.29 -27.89 3.49
N LEU A 229 18.26 -27.30 2.89
CA LEU A 229 17.51 -27.87 1.78
C LEU A 229 18.02 -27.39 0.40
N GLY A 230 18.98 -26.46 0.39
CA GLY A 230 19.53 -25.88 -0.84
C GLY A 230 18.53 -25.02 -1.60
N VAL A 231 17.56 -24.40 -0.92
CA VAL A 231 16.53 -23.56 -1.51
C VAL A 231 17.16 -22.26 -2.02
N ALA A 232 16.96 -21.98 -3.30
CA ALA A 232 17.32 -20.68 -3.88
C ALA A 232 16.21 -19.65 -3.57
N TYR A 233 16.55 -18.58 -2.86
CA TYR A 233 15.62 -17.51 -2.54
C TYR A 233 15.73 -16.38 -3.57
N LEU A 234 14.64 -16.10 -4.28
CA LEU A 234 14.53 -15.01 -5.24
C LEU A 234 13.50 -13.97 -4.77
N LYS A 235 13.84 -12.70 -4.97
CA LYS A 235 12.97 -11.57 -4.64
C LYS A 235 12.50 -10.90 -5.94
N ALA A 236 11.18 -10.81 -6.11
CA ALA A 236 10.52 -10.07 -7.18
C ALA A 236 9.97 -8.76 -6.60
N ASP A 237 10.70 -7.67 -6.78
CA ASP A 237 10.35 -6.37 -6.22
C ASP A 237 9.46 -5.58 -7.19
N TRP A 238 8.19 -5.49 -6.85
CA TRP A 238 7.17 -4.77 -7.62
C TRP A 238 6.93 -3.35 -7.13
N THR A 239 7.86 -2.76 -6.43
CA THR A 239 7.76 -1.39 -5.91
C THR A 239 7.46 -0.40 -7.03
N ASN A 240 8.10 -0.55 -8.18
CA ASN A 240 7.96 0.30 -9.37
C ASN A 240 7.03 -0.29 -10.45
N ARG A 241 6.23 -1.30 -10.11
CA ARG A 241 5.22 -1.90 -11.00
C ARG A 241 5.80 -2.47 -12.30
N ASP A 242 6.89 -3.23 -12.18
CA ASP A 242 7.48 -3.94 -13.32
C ASP A 242 6.42 -4.77 -14.07
N ALA A 243 6.41 -4.68 -15.41
CA ALA A 243 5.39 -5.31 -16.24
C ALA A 243 5.50 -6.84 -16.25
N THR A 244 6.72 -7.40 -16.14
CA THR A 244 6.96 -8.85 -16.12
C THR A 244 6.41 -9.44 -14.81
N ILE A 245 6.66 -8.75 -13.70
CA ILE A 245 6.11 -9.14 -12.39
C ILE A 245 4.59 -9.02 -12.40
N ALA A 246 4.03 -7.93 -12.98
CA ALA A 246 2.59 -7.74 -13.09
C ALA A 246 1.91 -8.85 -13.91
N ALA A 247 2.51 -9.27 -15.03
CA ALA A 247 2.01 -10.38 -15.85
C ALA A 247 1.97 -11.69 -15.04
N THR A 248 3.03 -12.00 -14.30
CA THR A 248 3.08 -13.19 -13.43
C THR A 248 2.04 -13.12 -12.32
N LEU A 249 1.87 -11.97 -11.64
CA LEU A 249 0.82 -11.79 -10.63
C LEU A 249 -0.57 -12.10 -11.22
N THR A 250 -0.85 -11.61 -12.43
CA THR A 250 -2.12 -11.83 -13.14
C THR A 250 -2.32 -13.31 -13.49
N GLU A 251 -1.27 -14.01 -13.92
CA GLU A 251 -1.28 -15.45 -14.22
C GLU A 251 -1.74 -16.28 -13.00
N TYR A 252 -1.29 -15.89 -11.80
CA TYR A 252 -1.73 -16.51 -10.53
C TYR A 252 -3.02 -15.92 -9.97
N GLY A 253 -3.79 -15.14 -10.76
CA GLY A 253 -5.05 -14.54 -10.35
C GLY A 253 -4.92 -13.48 -9.26
N ARG A 254 -3.76 -12.82 -9.16
CA ARG A 254 -3.47 -11.79 -8.16
C ARG A 254 -3.46 -10.40 -8.79
N ALA A 255 -4.19 -9.47 -8.19
CA ALA A 255 -4.17 -8.06 -8.59
C ALA A 255 -2.95 -7.29 -8.03
N GLY A 256 -2.15 -7.93 -7.16
CA GLY A 256 -0.99 -7.32 -6.53
C GLY A 256 -0.29 -8.23 -5.53
N VAL A 257 0.73 -7.68 -4.87
CA VAL A 257 1.52 -8.36 -3.83
C VAL A 257 0.79 -8.34 -2.47
N PRO A 258 1.04 -9.35 -1.59
CA PRO A 258 2.05 -10.39 -1.67
C PRO A 258 1.63 -11.62 -2.48
N LEU A 259 2.61 -12.22 -3.17
CA LEU A 259 2.49 -13.56 -3.74
C LEU A 259 3.79 -14.32 -3.40
N TYR A 260 3.64 -15.54 -2.91
CA TYR A 260 4.74 -16.42 -2.55
C TYR A 260 4.62 -17.72 -3.33
N LEU A 261 5.64 -18.03 -4.11
CA LEU A 261 5.68 -19.21 -4.95
C LEU A 261 6.84 -20.10 -4.51
N PHE A 262 6.56 -21.39 -4.39
CA PHE A 262 7.58 -22.39 -4.14
C PHE A 262 7.65 -23.36 -5.31
N TYR A 263 8.74 -23.34 -6.05
CA TYR A 263 9.00 -24.24 -7.17
C TYR A 263 9.80 -25.45 -6.70
N PRO A 264 9.33 -26.68 -6.95
CA PRO A 264 10.15 -27.87 -6.72
C PRO A 264 11.40 -27.88 -7.61
N GLY A 265 12.44 -28.57 -7.17
CA GLY A 265 13.68 -28.76 -7.94
C GLY A 265 13.54 -29.66 -9.17
N THR A 266 12.34 -29.84 -9.69
CA THR A 266 12.03 -30.65 -10.89
C THR A 266 11.75 -29.71 -12.05
N LYS A 267 12.43 -29.93 -13.18
CA LYS A 267 12.26 -29.11 -14.40
C LYS A 267 10.80 -29.09 -14.85
N GLY A 268 10.23 -27.90 -14.99
CA GLY A 268 8.85 -27.70 -15.47
C GLY A 268 7.75 -27.99 -14.45
N ALA A 269 8.08 -28.28 -13.20
CA ALA A 269 7.09 -28.45 -12.15
C ALA A 269 6.40 -27.13 -11.84
N GLN A 270 5.08 -27.20 -11.62
CA GLN A 270 4.28 -26.03 -11.22
C GLN A 270 4.63 -25.56 -9.81
N ALA A 271 4.51 -24.25 -9.59
CA ALA A 271 4.74 -23.67 -8.30
C ALA A 271 3.60 -23.98 -7.33
N GLU A 272 3.95 -24.25 -6.08
CA GLU A 272 3.02 -24.22 -4.96
C GLU A 272 2.81 -22.77 -4.54
N VAL A 273 1.55 -22.32 -4.47
CA VAL A 273 1.20 -20.97 -4.00
C VAL A 273 1.00 -21.01 -2.49
N LEU A 274 1.78 -20.22 -1.75
CA LEU A 274 1.64 -20.12 -0.30
C LEU A 274 0.57 -19.09 0.09
N PRO A 275 0.04 -19.17 1.35
CA PRO A 275 -0.88 -18.18 1.88
C PRO A 275 -0.28 -16.76 1.90
N GLN A 276 -1.15 -15.74 1.86
CA GLN A 276 -0.72 -14.34 1.93
C GLN A 276 -0.11 -13.96 3.29
N LEU A 277 -0.53 -14.62 4.36
CA LEU A 277 0.07 -14.49 5.69
C LEU A 277 0.95 -15.71 5.93
N LEU A 278 2.24 -15.46 6.11
CA LEU A 278 3.23 -16.50 6.33
C LEU A 278 3.46 -16.73 7.82
N THR A 279 3.60 -18.00 8.17
CA THR A 279 4.20 -18.41 9.44
C THR A 279 5.51 -19.15 9.15
N PRO A 280 6.48 -19.15 10.06
CA PRO A 280 7.74 -19.89 9.88
C PRO A 280 7.50 -21.35 9.52
N GLU A 281 6.54 -22.02 10.20
CA GLU A 281 6.19 -23.42 9.97
C GLU A 281 5.65 -23.64 8.55
N SER A 282 4.80 -22.72 8.03
CA SER A 282 4.24 -22.83 6.69
C SER A 282 5.32 -22.76 5.61
N VAL A 283 6.31 -21.90 5.80
CA VAL A 283 7.43 -21.72 4.89
C VAL A 283 8.37 -22.93 4.95
N VAL A 284 8.72 -23.41 6.15
CA VAL A 284 9.60 -24.57 6.33
C VAL A 284 8.96 -25.84 5.78
N SER A 285 7.67 -26.06 6.02
CA SER A 285 6.96 -27.24 5.50
C SER A 285 6.88 -27.22 3.97
N ALA A 286 6.64 -26.05 3.36
CA ALA A 286 6.67 -25.89 1.89
C ALA A 286 8.08 -26.15 1.34
N ALA A 287 9.12 -25.69 2.02
CA ALA A 287 10.50 -25.95 1.63
C ALA A 287 10.85 -27.46 1.65
N GLN A 288 10.35 -28.18 2.65
CA GLN A 288 10.53 -29.65 2.76
C GLN A 288 9.81 -30.37 1.64
N ARG A 289 8.56 -30.01 1.32
CA ARG A 289 7.81 -30.58 0.18
C ARG A 289 8.51 -30.33 -1.15
N ALA A 290 8.95 -29.11 -1.38
CA ALA A 290 9.64 -28.74 -2.62
C ALA A 290 10.99 -29.45 -2.79
N ALA A 291 11.66 -29.78 -1.67
CA ALA A 291 12.90 -30.55 -1.66
C ALA A 291 12.67 -32.07 -1.72
N GLY A 292 11.44 -32.57 -1.85
CA GLY A 292 11.12 -34.00 -1.91
C GLY A 292 11.33 -34.74 -0.59
N LYS A 293 11.39 -34.04 0.55
CA LYS A 293 11.49 -34.65 1.88
C LYS A 293 10.10 -34.72 2.50
N GLU A 294 9.71 -35.93 2.96
CA GLU A 294 8.44 -36.15 3.67
C GLU A 294 8.34 -35.26 4.89
N VAL A 295 7.23 -34.49 4.97
CA VAL A 295 6.87 -33.75 6.16
C VAL A 295 6.34 -34.77 7.18
N LYS A 296 7.10 -35.13 8.19
CA LYS A 296 6.54 -35.77 9.39
C LYS A 296 5.59 -34.76 10.04
N THR A 297 4.32 -34.92 9.78
CA THR A 297 3.26 -34.17 10.46
C THR A 297 3.34 -34.56 11.94
N ALA A 298 3.88 -33.66 12.77
CA ALA A 298 3.69 -33.77 14.21
C ALA A 298 2.22 -33.56 14.48
N THR A 299 1.48 -34.64 14.61
CA THR A 299 0.08 -34.64 15.08
C THR A 299 0.13 -34.04 16.48
N ALA A 300 -0.36 -32.81 16.61
CA ALA A 300 -0.61 -32.21 17.92
C ALA A 300 -1.65 -33.07 18.64
N ARG A 301 -1.25 -33.64 19.77
CA ARG A 301 -2.11 -34.18 20.79
C ARG A 301 -2.61 -33.07 21.69
#